data_b27489b4cdea2f1690b0830d6032ceda
#
_entry.id   b27489b4cdea2f1690b0830d6032ceda
#
_cell.length_a   1.000
_cell.length_b   1.000
_cell.length_c   1.000
_cell.angle_alpha   90.00
_cell.angle_beta   90.00
_cell.angle_gamma   90.00
#
_symmetry.space_group_name_H-M   'P 1'
#
loop_
_entity.id
_entity.type
_entity.pdbx_description
1 polymer ?
#
loop_
_entity_poly.entity_id
_entity_poly.type
_entity_poly.pdbx_seq_one_letter_code
_entity_poly.pdbx_strand_id
1 'polypeptide(L)'
;MANIYGVDIGTSNFKMCCKDKEDILNEKNIIAIANKKDLLAFGDEAYEMYEKAPENIEVSFPVKFGVIADIENMQTLLLSFFNKINGDKKAPGNTDFYIAVPTDVTEVEKRAFYELVADSKVKAKN
;
A
#
# COMPACT_ATOMS: atom_id res chain seq x y z
N MET A 1 13.34 8.97 -18.28
CA MET A 1 11.90 9.24 -18.29
C MET A 1 11.30 9.03 -16.90
N ALA A 2 10.38 9.90 -16.53
CA ALA A 2 9.67 9.75 -15.25
C ALA A 2 8.74 8.54 -15.28
N ASN A 3 8.71 7.77 -14.22
CA ASN A 3 7.71 6.73 -14.04
C ASN A 3 6.54 7.30 -13.26
N ILE A 4 5.35 7.08 -13.78
CA ILE A 4 4.12 7.58 -13.19
C ILE A 4 3.27 6.40 -12.72
N TYR A 5 2.90 6.42 -11.45
CA TYR A 5 2.07 5.39 -10.84
C TYR A 5 0.77 6.01 -10.35
N GLY A 6 -0.34 5.34 -10.67
CA GLY A 6 -1.62 5.68 -10.08
C GLY A 6 -1.91 4.70 -8.96
N VAL A 7 -2.32 5.20 -7.80
CA VAL A 7 -2.57 4.39 -6.61
C VAL A 7 -3.93 4.73 -6.03
N ASP A 8 -4.73 3.70 -5.78
CA ASP A 8 -6.01 3.82 -5.09
C ASP A 8 -5.93 2.98 -3.83
N ILE A 9 -5.82 3.65 -2.68
CA ILE A 9 -5.67 3.00 -1.38
C ILE A 9 -7.04 2.97 -0.71
N GLY A 10 -7.74 1.85 -0.84
CA GLY A 10 -9.05 1.68 -0.26
C GLY A 10 -9.04 0.85 1.02
N THR A 11 -10.18 0.82 1.70
CA THR A 11 -10.34 0.04 2.92
C THR A 11 -10.17 -1.45 2.66
N SER A 12 -10.75 -1.96 1.60
CA SER A 12 -10.71 -3.39 1.27
C SER A 12 -9.67 -3.74 0.22
N ASN A 13 -9.45 -2.85 -0.74
CA ASN A 13 -8.60 -3.14 -1.89
C ASN A 13 -7.55 -2.07 -2.11
N PHE A 14 -6.41 -2.53 -2.63
CA PHE A 14 -5.31 -1.67 -3.05
C PHE A 14 -5.14 -1.85 -4.55
N LYS A 15 -5.16 -0.75 -5.29
CA LYS A 15 -4.96 -0.77 -6.75
C LYS A 15 -3.77 0.09 -7.12
N MET A 16 -2.93 -0.42 -8.00
CA MET A 16 -1.77 0.34 -8.48
C MET A 16 -1.57 0.04 -9.96
N CYS A 17 -1.29 1.07 -10.73
CA CYS A 17 -0.94 0.93 -12.13
C CYS A 17 0.25 1.82 -12.46
N CYS A 18 1.01 1.42 -13.47
CA CYS A 18 2.10 2.23 -14.01
C CYS A 18 1.70 2.69 -15.41
N LYS A 19 1.88 3.99 -15.69
CA LYS A 19 1.45 4.59 -16.95
C LYS A 19 1.96 3.86 -18.19
N ASP A 20 3.21 3.40 -18.14
CA ASP A 20 3.85 2.79 -19.31
C ASP A 20 3.76 1.26 -19.32
N LYS A 21 3.01 0.67 -18.38
CA LYS A 21 2.81 -0.77 -18.29
C LYS A 21 1.32 -1.07 -18.31
N GLU A 22 0.96 -2.15 -18.98
CA GLU A 22 -0.45 -2.57 -19.03
C GLU A 22 -0.89 -3.29 -17.75
N ASP A 23 0.05 -3.69 -16.92
CA ASP A 23 -0.24 -4.42 -15.71
C ASP A 23 -0.90 -3.53 -14.66
N ILE A 24 -2.03 -4.01 -14.15
CA ILE A 24 -2.74 -3.35 -13.06
C ILE A 24 -2.73 -4.29 -11.87
N LEU A 25 -2.18 -3.83 -10.75
CA LEU A 25 -2.25 -4.59 -9.52
C LEU A 25 -3.54 -4.25 -8.80
N ASN A 26 -4.30 -5.26 -8.41
CA ASN A 26 -5.54 -5.10 -7.66
C ASN A 26 -5.62 -6.25 -6.67
N GLU A 27 -5.29 -5.96 -5.42
CA GLU A 27 -5.28 -6.97 -4.36
C GLU A 27 -5.95 -6.43 -3.10
N LYS A 28 -6.24 -7.32 -2.17
CA LYS A 28 -6.79 -6.92 -0.87
C LYS A 28 -5.76 -6.08 -0.13
N ASN A 29 -6.22 -5.01 0.51
CA ASN A 29 -5.35 -4.12 1.27
C ASN A 29 -5.20 -4.64 2.70
N ILE A 30 -4.44 -5.72 2.84
CA ILE A 30 -4.32 -6.48 4.07
C ILE A 30 -2.88 -6.98 4.24
N ILE A 31 -2.45 -7.08 5.47
CA ILE A 31 -1.09 -7.48 5.81
C ILE A 31 -1.11 -8.54 6.91
N ALA A 32 -0.20 -9.51 6.83
CA ALA A 32 -0.02 -10.54 7.85
C ALA A 32 1.37 -10.39 8.45
N ILE A 33 1.42 -10.16 9.75
CA ILE A 33 2.66 -9.95 10.51
C ILE A 33 2.83 -11.08 11.50
N ALA A 34 3.99 -11.73 11.46
CA ALA A 34 4.34 -12.79 12.39
C ALA A 34 5.18 -12.24 13.54
N ASN A 35 4.90 -12.68 14.75
CA ASN A 35 5.67 -12.32 15.95
C ASN A 35 5.80 -10.81 16.14
N LYS A 36 4.76 -10.06 15.77
CA LYS A 36 4.64 -8.61 15.92
C LYS A 36 5.61 -7.77 15.09
N LYS A 37 6.47 -8.37 14.28
CA LYS A 37 7.47 -7.59 13.52
C LYS A 37 7.80 -8.13 12.13
N ASP A 38 7.58 -9.40 11.86
CA ASP A 38 8.02 -10.00 10.60
C ASP A 38 6.89 -10.04 9.57
N LEU A 39 7.13 -9.44 8.41
CA LEU A 39 6.16 -9.50 7.32
C LEU A 39 6.09 -10.92 6.79
N LEU A 40 4.93 -11.55 6.94
CA LEU A 40 4.70 -12.91 6.49
C LEU A 40 4.06 -12.97 5.11
N ALA A 41 3.04 -12.12 4.89
CA ALA A 41 2.31 -12.09 3.63
C ALA A 41 1.60 -10.75 3.48
N PHE A 42 1.22 -10.41 2.27
CA PHE A 42 0.46 -9.20 2.00
C PHE A 42 -0.48 -9.42 0.81
N GLY A 43 -1.51 -8.58 0.71
CA GLY A 43 -2.44 -8.65 -0.39
C GLY A 43 -3.35 -9.88 -0.31
N ASP A 44 -3.68 -10.44 -1.46
CA ASP A 44 -4.60 -11.58 -1.55
C ASP A 44 -4.09 -12.80 -0.79
N GLU A 45 -2.78 -13.00 -0.74
CA GLU A 45 -2.17 -14.08 0.01
C GLU A 45 -2.43 -13.94 1.51
N ALA A 46 -2.30 -12.72 2.03
CA ALA A 46 -2.61 -12.46 3.44
C ALA A 46 -4.11 -12.61 3.71
N TYR A 47 -4.95 -12.27 2.76
CA TYR A 47 -6.39 -12.38 2.92
C TYR A 47 -6.83 -13.82 3.12
N GLU A 48 -6.15 -14.77 2.48
CA GLU A 48 -6.45 -16.19 2.67
C GLU A 48 -6.19 -16.65 4.11
N MET A 49 -5.34 -15.95 4.83
CA MET A 49 -5.03 -16.24 6.23
C MET A 49 -5.99 -15.57 7.21
N TYR A 50 -6.81 -14.66 6.73
CA TYR A 50 -7.71 -13.88 7.58
C TYR A 50 -8.68 -14.80 8.33
N GLU A 51 -8.78 -14.61 9.65
CA GLU A 51 -9.60 -15.42 10.57
C GLU A 51 -9.13 -16.86 10.74
N LYS A 52 -8.05 -17.26 10.07
CA LYS A 52 -7.53 -18.63 10.16
C LYS A 52 -6.12 -18.68 10.74
N ALA A 53 -5.52 -17.52 10.98
CA ALA A 53 -4.13 -17.44 11.40
C ALA A 53 -3.93 -17.87 12.85
N PRO A 54 -2.78 -18.51 13.18
CA PRO A 54 -2.42 -18.79 14.58
C PRO A 54 -2.24 -17.51 15.39
N GLU A 55 -2.18 -17.65 16.72
CA GLU A 55 -2.08 -16.50 17.62
C GLU A 55 -0.86 -15.59 17.37
N ASN A 56 0.23 -16.15 16.91
CA ASN A 56 1.44 -15.37 16.66
C ASN A 56 1.41 -14.60 15.33
N ILE A 57 0.34 -14.75 14.55
CA ILE A 57 0.19 -14.06 13.27
C ILE A 57 -1.01 -13.13 13.35
N GLU A 58 -0.73 -11.83 13.14
CA GLU A 58 -1.78 -10.81 13.09
C GLU A 58 -2.06 -10.45 11.64
N VAL A 59 -3.32 -10.60 11.23
CA VAL A 59 -3.77 -10.26 9.89
C VAL A 59 -4.73 -9.09 10.02
N SER A 60 -4.40 -7.97 9.38
CA SER A 60 -5.18 -6.75 9.57
C SER A 60 -5.26 -5.90 8.32
N PHE A 61 -6.31 -5.08 8.25
CA PHE A 61 -6.49 -4.05 7.23
C PHE A 61 -5.99 -2.73 7.80
N PRO A 62 -4.93 -2.12 7.23
CA PRO A 62 -4.38 -0.87 7.78
C PRO A 62 -5.22 0.36 7.48
N VAL A 63 -6.17 0.27 6.55
CA VAL A 63 -7.11 1.35 6.25
C VAL A 63 -8.50 0.92 6.69
N LYS A 64 -9.14 1.72 7.55
CA LYS A 64 -10.49 1.45 8.07
C LYS A 64 -11.37 2.65 7.82
N PHE A 65 -12.53 2.41 7.23
CA PHE A 65 -13.50 3.48 6.93
C PHE A 65 -12.88 4.62 6.11
N GLY A 66 -11.99 4.29 5.17
CA GLY A 66 -11.33 5.28 4.33
C GLY A 66 -10.20 6.05 5.01
N VAL A 67 -9.85 5.70 6.24
CA VAL A 67 -8.81 6.39 7.03
C VAL A 67 -7.66 5.43 7.31
N ILE A 68 -6.42 5.93 7.19
CA ILE A 68 -5.23 5.13 7.52
C ILE A 68 -5.17 4.96 9.04
N ALA A 69 -5.49 3.75 9.52
CA ALA A 69 -5.47 3.43 10.95
C ALA A 69 -4.09 2.99 11.43
N ASP A 70 -3.28 2.44 10.54
CA ASP A 70 -1.92 1.97 10.87
C ASP A 70 -0.98 2.38 9.74
N ILE A 71 -0.30 3.50 9.96
CA ILE A 71 0.56 4.09 8.93
C ILE A 71 1.79 3.24 8.63
N GLU A 72 2.39 2.61 9.63
CA GLU A 72 3.57 1.78 9.42
C GLU A 72 3.25 0.56 8.57
N ASN A 73 2.14 -0.12 8.86
CA ASN A 73 1.72 -1.26 8.06
C ASN A 73 1.32 -0.83 6.65
N MET A 74 0.70 0.34 6.51
CA MET A 74 0.32 0.82 5.18
C MET A 74 1.56 1.18 4.36
N GLN A 75 2.60 1.74 4.98
CA GLN A 75 3.87 2.02 4.30
C GLN A 75 4.54 0.72 3.86
N THR A 76 4.52 -0.30 4.70
CA THR A 76 5.05 -1.62 4.35
C THR A 76 4.30 -2.22 3.18
N LEU A 77 2.97 -2.12 3.18
CA LEU A 77 2.15 -2.59 2.08
C LEU A 77 2.43 -1.84 0.79
N LEU A 78 2.51 -0.52 0.86
CA LEU A 78 2.78 0.30 -0.31
C LEU A 78 4.10 -0.11 -0.97
N LEU A 79 5.15 -0.26 -0.15
CA LEU A 79 6.46 -0.69 -0.65
C LEU A 79 6.41 -2.10 -1.22
N SER A 80 5.70 -3.01 -0.55
CA SER A 80 5.57 -4.40 -0.99
C SER A 80 4.85 -4.51 -2.33
N PHE A 81 3.74 -3.79 -2.49
CA PHE A 81 3.01 -3.77 -3.76
C PHE A 81 3.83 -3.09 -4.86
N PHE A 82 4.54 -2.02 -4.51
CA PHE A 82 5.40 -1.33 -5.47
C PHE A 82 6.49 -2.28 -5.99
N ASN A 83 7.14 -3.01 -5.10
CA ASN A 83 8.16 -3.97 -5.49
C ASN A 83 7.57 -5.10 -6.32
N LYS A 84 6.36 -5.53 -6.01
CA LYS A 84 5.69 -6.58 -6.76
C LYS A 84 5.41 -6.17 -8.20
N ILE A 85 4.93 -4.94 -8.42
CA ILE A 85 4.62 -4.47 -9.77
C ILE A 85 5.89 -4.17 -10.57
N ASN A 86 6.99 -3.87 -9.91
CA ASN A 86 8.28 -3.59 -10.56
C ASN A 86 9.21 -4.80 -10.65
N GLY A 87 8.80 -5.96 -10.15
CA GLY A 87 9.63 -7.16 -10.16
C GLY A 87 10.89 -7.01 -9.33
N ASP A 88 10.78 -6.32 -8.19
CA ASP A 88 11.87 -6.06 -7.24
C ASP A 88 13.00 -5.18 -7.80
N LYS A 89 12.75 -4.47 -8.88
CA LYS A 89 13.71 -3.49 -9.40
C LYS A 89 13.64 -2.22 -8.58
N LYS A 90 14.80 -1.56 -8.42
CA LYS A 90 14.83 -0.26 -7.73
C LYS A 90 13.95 0.74 -8.46
N ALA A 91 13.24 1.55 -7.67
CA ALA A 91 12.48 2.67 -8.22
C ALA A 91 13.45 3.63 -8.91
N PRO A 92 13.14 4.08 -10.13
CA PRO A 92 13.91 5.16 -10.74
C PRO A 92 13.85 6.40 -9.85
N GLY A 93 14.93 7.18 -9.82
CA GLY A 93 14.96 8.39 -9.01
C GLY A 93 13.93 9.43 -9.39
N ASN A 94 13.19 9.20 -10.46
CA ASN A 94 12.22 10.13 -11.01
C ASN A 94 10.85 9.47 -11.10
N THR A 95 10.23 9.26 -9.93
CA THR A 95 8.96 8.54 -9.81
C THR A 95 7.88 9.48 -9.26
N ASP A 96 6.76 9.57 -9.95
CA ASP A 96 5.59 10.34 -9.52
C ASP A 96 4.45 9.41 -9.11
N PHE A 97 3.79 9.74 -8.03
CA PHE A 97 2.60 9.00 -7.56
C PHE A 97 1.38 9.91 -7.57
N TYR A 98 0.30 9.41 -8.15
CA TYR A 98 -1.00 10.04 -8.09
C TYR A 98 -1.90 9.16 -7.23
N ILE A 99 -2.28 9.67 -6.08
CA ILE A 99 -3.06 8.91 -5.11
C ILE A 99 -4.51 9.39 -5.13
N ALA A 100 -5.43 8.46 -5.38
CA ALA A 100 -6.85 8.76 -5.31
C ALA A 100 -7.29 8.74 -3.84
N VAL A 101 -7.91 9.80 -3.39
CA VAL A 101 -8.45 9.90 -2.03
C VAL A 101 -9.95 10.21 -2.09
N PRO A 102 -10.73 9.78 -1.09
CA PRO A 102 -12.15 10.12 -1.04
C PRO A 102 -12.36 11.63 -1.02
N THR A 103 -13.46 12.10 -1.63
CA THR A 103 -13.75 13.53 -1.73
C THR A 103 -14.14 14.15 -0.41
N ASP A 104 -14.58 13.34 0.55
CA ASP A 104 -15.07 13.82 1.85
C ASP A 104 -14.04 13.68 2.97
N VAL A 105 -12.78 13.47 2.64
CA VAL A 105 -11.73 13.38 3.67
C VAL A 105 -11.42 14.76 4.24
N THR A 106 -11.06 14.79 5.52
CA THR A 106 -10.59 16.02 6.17
C THR A 106 -9.17 16.35 5.68
N GLU A 107 -8.72 17.58 5.97
CA GLU A 107 -7.35 17.99 5.64
C GLU A 107 -6.31 17.14 6.37
N VAL A 108 -6.62 16.72 7.60
CA VAL A 108 -5.72 15.87 8.39
C VAL A 108 -5.60 14.48 7.74
N GLU A 109 -6.73 13.91 7.31
CA GLU A 109 -6.74 12.61 6.65
C GLU A 109 -6.01 12.65 5.30
N LYS A 110 -6.24 13.72 4.55
CA LYS A 110 -5.57 13.92 3.26
C LYS A 110 -4.06 14.02 3.43
N ARG A 111 -3.62 14.72 4.47
CA ARG A 111 -2.21 14.86 4.80
C ARG A 111 -1.59 13.50 5.15
N ALA A 112 -2.34 12.63 5.83
CA ALA A 112 -1.86 11.30 6.16
C ALA A 112 -1.55 10.48 4.92
N PHE A 113 -2.38 10.57 3.88
CA PHE A 113 -2.12 9.90 2.60
C PHE A 113 -0.87 10.48 1.93
N TYR A 114 -0.70 11.79 1.98
CA TYR A 114 0.50 12.43 1.42
C TYR A 114 1.76 11.96 2.15
N GLU A 115 1.75 12.00 3.48
CA GLU A 115 2.90 11.60 4.29
C GLU A 115 3.23 10.12 4.14
N LEU A 116 2.22 9.29 3.88
CA LEU A 116 2.42 7.86 3.62
C LEU A 116 3.45 7.64 2.51
N VAL A 117 3.33 8.37 1.42
CA VAL A 117 4.25 8.23 0.28
C VAL A 117 5.54 8.97 0.54
N ALA A 118 5.46 10.17 1.11
CA ALA A 118 6.65 11.01 1.36
C ALA A 118 7.62 10.36 2.35
N ASP A 119 7.10 9.69 3.38
CA ASP A 119 7.92 9.05 4.42
C ASP A 119 8.26 7.60 4.10
N SER A 120 7.75 7.05 3.01
CA SER A 120 8.09 5.70 2.59
C SER A 120 9.48 5.68 1.95
N LYS A 121 10.03 4.47 1.76
CA LYS A 121 11.29 4.32 1.05
C LYS A 121 11.15 4.51 -0.45
N VAL A 122 9.95 4.76 -0.91
CA VAL A 122 9.65 5.05 -2.32
C VAL A 122 9.76 6.56 -2.50
N LYS A 123 10.59 7.00 -3.44
CA LYS A 123 10.70 8.43 -3.74
C LYS A 123 9.47 8.88 -4.51
N ALA A 124 8.79 9.87 -3.99
CA ALA A 124 7.61 10.43 -4.63
C ALA A 124 7.79 11.91 -4.88
N LYS A 125 7.26 12.38 -6.01
CA LYS A 125 7.28 13.77 -6.39
C LYS A 125 5.94 14.46 -6.12
N ASN A 126 4.88 13.73 -6.27
CA ASN A 126 3.51 14.21 -6.05
C ASN A 126 2.65 13.10 -5.46
#